data_6f7c87a543558de88d6950886faa2e00
#
_entry.id   6f7c87a543558de88d6950886faa2e00
#
_cell.length_a   1.000
_cell.length_b   1.000
_cell.length_c   1.000
_cell.angle_alpha   90.00
_cell.angle_beta   90.00
_cell.angle_gamma   90.00
#
_symmetry.space_group_name_H-M   'P 1'
#
loop_
_entity.id
_entity.type
_entity.pdbx_description
1 polymer ?
#
loop_
_entity_poly.entity_id
_entity_poly.type
_entity_poly.pdbx_seq_one_letter_code
_entity_poly.pdbx_strand_id
1 'polypeptide(L)'
;TRARMARDRVRLSEGLASPSFEHTVNQIWETSPFDTPETTIQARLVRRPNGYELRDLPMRLYVTEDSVVQESGVLIFTREGTLEELYFGINERRYAQLLSEGRSVEDIRRRQLILDFVENFRTAYNRRDLSFLEQVFSDQALIIVGRVVERQQDSADLLGTTGRSEQEIEYIRRTKGEYLERLRSVFASVRFIDVGFDQIDIMQHLRYEDVYGVTLKQAWRTSGYSDEGYIFLLIDYRDEAAPMIHVRTWQPTEYVTEEEVFQLGDFTLVDF
;
A
#
# COMPACT_ATOMS: atom_id res chain seq x y z
N THR A 1 20.91 16.90 -11.72
CA THR A 1 20.86 18.39 -11.84
C THR A 1 20.92 18.84 -13.30
N ARG A 2 21.91 18.36 -14.12
CA ARG A 2 22.02 18.77 -15.54
C ARG A 2 20.83 18.31 -16.37
N ALA A 3 20.41 17.05 -16.25
CA ALA A 3 19.27 16.50 -16.97
C ALA A 3 17.97 17.25 -16.67
N ARG A 4 17.76 17.64 -15.39
CA ARG A 4 16.59 18.42 -14.99
C ARG A 4 16.58 19.82 -15.63
N MET A 5 17.71 20.52 -15.63
CA MET A 5 17.83 21.85 -16.27
C MET A 5 17.55 21.76 -17.77
N ALA A 6 17.97 20.65 -18.42
CA ALA A 6 17.79 20.43 -19.85
C ALA A 6 16.42 19.79 -20.19
N ARG A 7 15.64 19.33 -19.21
CA ARG A 7 14.44 18.48 -19.40
C ARG A 7 14.71 17.26 -20.30
N ASP A 8 15.90 16.68 -20.15
CA ASP A 8 16.39 15.55 -20.95
C ASP A 8 16.58 14.31 -20.05
N ARG A 9 16.82 13.16 -20.67
CA ARG A 9 17.14 11.91 -19.99
C ARG A 9 18.43 12.00 -19.19
N VAL A 10 18.54 11.18 -18.14
CA VAL A 10 19.78 11.03 -17.39
C VAL A 10 20.76 10.25 -18.24
N ARG A 11 21.93 10.86 -18.50
CA ARG A 11 23.07 10.20 -19.18
C ARG A 11 24.21 10.11 -18.21
N LEU A 12 24.72 8.89 -18.04
CA LEU A 12 25.88 8.61 -17.20
C LEU A 12 27.13 8.51 -18.05
N SER A 13 28.29 8.74 -17.44
CA SER A 13 29.58 8.55 -18.13
C SER A 13 29.77 7.07 -18.44
N GLU A 14 30.38 6.76 -19.57
CA GLU A 14 30.67 5.40 -19.99
C GLU A 14 31.48 4.65 -18.93
N GLY A 15 31.04 3.43 -18.58
CA GLY A 15 31.66 2.59 -17.55
C GLY A 15 31.29 2.94 -16.10
N LEU A 16 30.54 4.02 -15.85
CA LEU A 16 30.13 4.40 -14.49
C LEU A 16 29.00 3.53 -13.96
N ALA A 17 28.12 3.04 -14.81
CA ALA A 17 26.94 2.29 -14.42
C ALA A 17 26.67 1.13 -15.38
N SER A 18 25.92 0.14 -14.88
CA SER A 18 25.40 -0.95 -15.71
C SER A 18 24.28 -0.45 -16.63
N PRO A 19 24.04 -1.08 -17.80
CA PRO A 19 22.92 -0.73 -18.68
C PRO A 19 21.55 -0.85 -17.99
N SER A 20 21.39 -1.81 -17.09
CA SER A 20 20.16 -1.98 -16.28
C SER A 20 19.97 -0.84 -15.31
N PHE A 21 21.02 -0.34 -14.68
CA PHE A 21 20.98 0.84 -13.83
C PHE A 21 20.51 2.08 -14.59
N GLU A 22 21.11 2.34 -15.77
CA GLU A 22 20.74 3.48 -16.59
C GLU A 22 19.28 3.43 -17.05
N HIS A 23 18.79 2.23 -17.38
CA HIS A 23 17.38 2.02 -17.71
C HIS A 23 16.46 2.33 -16.53
N THR A 24 16.74 1.77 -15.36
CA THR A 24 15.95 1.98 -14.12
C THR A 24 15.93 3.46 -13.71
N VAL A 25 17.10 4.10 -13.71
CA VAL A 25 17.22 5.54 -13.39
C VAL A 25 16.36 6.38 -14.33
N ASN A 26 16.34 6.07 -15.63
CA ASN A 26 15.53 6.81 -16.58
C ASN A 26 14.03 6.55 -16.44
N GLN A 27 13.62 5.33 -16.09
CA GLN A 27 12.21 5.04 -15.77
C GLN A 27 11.74 5.85 -14.56
N ILE A 28 12.54 5.89 -13.49
CA ILE A 28 12.25 6.72 -12.31
C ILE A 28 12.21 8.20 -12.70
N TRP A 29 13.17 8.64 -13.49
CA TRP A 29 13.29 10.02 -13.95
C TRP A 29 12.09 10.49 -14.78
N GLU A 30 11.57 9.63 -15.64
CA GLU A 30 10.39 9.92 -16.47
C GLU A 30 9.13 10.09 -15.63
N THR A 31 9.03 9.37 -14.52
CA THR A 31 7.87 9.40 -13.60
C THR A 31 8.01 10.50 -12.56
N SER A 32 9.17 10.58 -11.93
CA SER A 32 9.46 11.53 -10.85
C SER A 32 10.91 12.04 -10.99
N PRO A 33 11.15 13.13 -11.69
CA PRO A 33 12.48 13.72 -11.77
C PRO A 33 13.07 13.99 -10.38
N PHE A 34 14.35 13.75 -10.22
CA PHE A 34 15.00 13.88 -8.92
C PHE A 34 16.34 14.62 -9.03
N ASP A 35 16.79 15.19 -7.93
CA ASP A 35 18.15 15.72 -7.79
C ASP A 35 18.65 15.55 -6.33
N THR A 36 19.92 15.87 -6.13
CA THR A 36 20.47 16.03 -4.79
C THR A 36 20.55 17.53 -4.46
N PRO A 37 20.09 17.97 -3.28
CA PRO A 37 20.14 19.37 -2.87
C PRO A 37 21.57 19.87 -2.59
N GLU A 38 22.51 18.97 -2.34
CA GLU A 38 23.83 19.28 -1.81
C GLU A 38 24.93 19.00 -2.83
N THR A 39 25.96 19.84 -2.85
CA THR A 39 27.17 19.65 -3.66
C THR A 39 28.20 18.76 -2.96
N THR A 40 28.15 18.71 -1.64
CA THR A 40 28.97 17.82 -0.79
C THR A 40 28.04 16.99 0.07
N ILE A 41 28.11 15.67 -0.10
CA ILE A 41 27.19 14.74 0.54
C ILE A 41 27.94 13.96 1.61
N GLN A 42 27.39 13.92 2.83
CA GLN A 42 27.80 12.97 3.85
C GLN A 42 26.89 11.74 3.74
N ALA A 43 27.46 10.65 3.24
CA ALA A 43 26.73 9.41 3.06
C ALA A 43 27.47 8.26 3.75
N ARG A 44 26.72 7.23 4.18
CA ARG A 44 27.27 6.08 4.87
C ARG A 44 27.60 4.97 3.90
N LEU A 45 28.90 4.61 3.82
CA LEU A 45 29.35 3.50 3.01
C LEU A 45 29.32 2.19 3.81
N VAL A 46 28.60 1.19 3.33
CA VAL A 46 28.51 -0.15 3.90
C VAL A 46 29.14 -1.15 2.93
N ARG A 47 30.03 -2.02 3.44
CA ARG A 47 30.61 -3.10 2.63
C ARG A 47 29.65 -4.27 2.55
N ARG A 48 29.47 -4.80 1.33
CA ARG A 48 28.69 -6.01 1.03
C ARG A 48 29.57 -7.13 0.52
N PRO A 49 29.11 -8.39 0.52
CA PRO A 49 29.88 -9.52 -0.02
C PRO A 49 30.32 -9.31 -1.49
N ASN A 50 29.48 -8.67 -2.30
CA ASN A 50 29.68 -8.47 -3.74
C ASN A 50 29.95 -7.01 -4.15
N GLY A 51 30.23 -6.09 -3.20
CA GLY A 51 30.45 -4.69 -3.54
C GLY A 51 30.26 -3.75 -2.35
N TYR A 52 29.67 -2.60 -2.63
CA TYR A 52 29.45 -1.53 -1.66
C TYR A 52 28.03 -0.98 -1.77
N GLU A 53 27.55 -0.46 -0.67
CA GLU A 53 26.25 0.21 -0.57
C GLU A 53 26.45 1.58 0.05
N LEU A 54 26.07 2.63 -0.65
CA LEU A 54 26.08 4.02 -0.18
C LEU A 54 24.68 4.37 0.26
N ARG A 55 24.50 4.62 1.56
CA ARG A 55 23.23 4.98 2.20
C ARG A 55 23.18 6.45 2.58
N ASP A 56 21.98 6.89 2.91
CA ASP A 56 21.70 8.22 3.43
C ASP A 56 22.04 9.34 2.42
N LEU A 57 21.88 9.05 1.11
CA LEU A 57 22.06 10.02 0.05
C LEU A 57 20.85 10.96 0.02
N PRO A 58 21.00 12.27 0.36
CA PRO A 58 19.86 13.18 0.36
C PRO A 58 19.39 13.43 -1.08
N MET A 59 18.11 13.15 -1.33
CA MET A 59 17.47 13.26 -2.64
C MET A 59 16.21 14.11 -2.55
N ARG A 60 15.89 14.84 -3.61
CA ARG A 60 14.61 15.52 -3.80
C ARG A 60 13.92 14.89 -5.01
N LEU A 61 12.71 14.37 -4.82
CA LEU A 61 11.87 13.87 -5.89
C LEU A 61 10.78 14.91 -6.20
N TYR A 62 10.57 15.16 -7.46
CA TYR A 62 9.57 16.09 -7.97
C TYR A 62 8.37 15.29 -8.46
N VAL A 63 7.39 15.10 -7.58
CA VAL A 63 6.20 14.30 -7.83
C VAL A 63 5.20 15.04 -8.73
N THR A 64 5.01 16.34 -8.47
CA THR A 64 4.26 17.28 -9.32
C THR A 64 5.04 18.59 -9.46
N GLU A 65 4.53 19.54 -10.27
CA GLU A 65 5.18 20.85 -10.41
C GLU A 65 5.32 21.57 -9.06
N ASP A 66 4.39 21.36 -8.13
CA ASP A 66 4.34 22.02 -6.83
C ASP A 66 4.70 21.11 -5.65
N SER A 67 4.92 19.80 -5.87
CA SER A 67 5.21 18.83 -4.80
C SER A 67 6.62 18.29 -4.90
N VAL A 68 7.42 18.57 -3.88
CA VAL A 68 8.80 18.08 -3.73
C VAL A 68 8.91 17.27 -2.45
N VAL A 69 9.30 16.01 -2.58
CA VAL A 69 9.51 15.11 -1.44
C VAL A 69 11.01 14.94 -1.19
N GLN A 70 11.42 15.04 0.07
CA GLN A 70 12.80 14.75 0.47
C GLN A 70 12.90 13.28 0.85
N GLU A 71 13.87 12.58 0.24
CA GLU A 71 14.07 11.16 0.39
C GLU A 71 15.53 10.81 0.64
N SER A 72 15.76 9.65 1.20
CA SER A 72 17.10 9.09 1.36
C SER A 72 17.35 8.04 0.28
N GLY A 73 18.33 8.30 -0.59
CA GLY A 73 18.71 7.37 -1.64
C GLY A 73 19.73 6.34 -1.15
N VAL A 74 19.70 5.17 -1.78
CA VAL A 74 20.69 4.11 -1.61
C VAL A 74 21.24 3.72 -2.97
N LEU A 75 22.57 3.72 -3.11
CA LEU A 75 23.26 3.29 -4.32
C LEU A 75 24.05 2.02 -4.04
N ILE A 76 23.90 1.03 -4.91
CA ILE A 76 24.71 -0.21 -4.89
C ILE A 76 25.76 -0.15 -5.98
N PHE A 77 26.97 -0.52 -5.62
CA PHE A 77 28.13 -0.60 -6.49
C PHE A 77 28.73 -2.00 -6.51
N THR A 78 29.26 -2.39 -7.63
CA THR A 78 30.15 -3.56 -7.72
C THR A 78 31.42 -3.32 -6.91
N ARG A 79 32.28 -4.35 -6.81
CA ARG A 79 33.63 -4.20 -6.20
C ARG A 79 34.51 -3.25 -7.00
N GLU A 80 34.30 -3.15 -8.29
CA GLU A 80 35.03 -2.29 -9.24
C GLU A 80 34.52 -0.85 -9.22
N GLY A 81 33.41 -0.57 -8.51
CA GLY A 81 32.82 0.76 -8.38
C GLY A 81 31.77 1.11 -9.44
N THR A 82 31.30 0.11 -10.22
CA THR A 82 30.23 0.33 -11.19
C THR A 82 28.87 0.38 -10.47
N LEU A 83 28.04 1.36 -10.78
CA LEU A 83 26.67 1.49 -10.27
C LEU A 83 25.77 0.37 -10.82
N GLU A 84 25.13 -0.36 -9.94
CA GLU A 84 24.23 -1.46 -10.26
C GLU A 84 22.77 -1.16 -9.97
N GLU A 85 22.48 -0.54 -8.81
CA GLU A 85 21.13 -0.27 -8.37
C GLU A 85 21.01 1.09 -7.69
N LEU A 86 19.87 1.74 -7.89
CA LEU A 86 19.41 2.89 -7.13
C LEU A 86 18.05 2.54 -6.56
N TYR A 87 17.88 2.70 -5.26
CA TYR A 87 16.57 2.71 -4.63
C TYR A 87 16.52 3.79 -3.55
N PHE A 88 15.32 4.18 -3.18
CA PHE A 88 15.15 5.14 -2.12
C PHE A 88 15.01 4.38 -0.80
N GLY A 89 15.71 4.86 0.23
CA GLY A 89 15.85 4.18 1.53
C GLY A 89 14.59 4.25 2.39
N ILE A 90 13.51 4.75 1.81
CA ILE A 90 12.22 4.79 2.46
C ILE A 90 11.36 3.67 1.91
N ASN A 91 10.79 2.97 2.85
CA ASN A 91 9.67 2.07 2.75
C ASN A 91 9.24 1.82 1.29
N GLU A 92 9.54 0.65 0.75
CA GLU A 92 9.13 0.22 -0.60
C GLU A 92 7.65 0.55 -0.89
N ARG A 93 6.82 0.58 0.16
CA ARG A 93 5.43 1.03 0.11
C ARG A 93 5.26 2.48 -0.33
N ARG A 94 6.07 3.42 0.18
CA ARG A 94 5.95 4.83 -0.18
C ARG A 94 6.43 5.10 -1.60
N TYR A 95 7.42 4.35 -2.05
CA TYR A 95 7.88 4.40 -3.45
C TYR A 95 6.85 3.75 -4.40
N ALA A 96 6.32 2.59 -4.04
CA ALA A 96 5.20 1.98 -4.74
C ALA A 96 3.97 2.92 -4.73
N GLN A 97 3.74 3.63 -3.65
CA GLN A 97 2.72 4.67 -3.51
C GLN A 97 2.92 5.84 -4.48
N LEU A 98 4.14 6.39 -4.58
CA LEU A 98 4.48 7.46 -5.53
C LEU A 98 4.35 7.02 -6.99
N LEU A 99 4.65 5.75 -7.29
CA LEU A 99 4.50 5.17 -8.64
C LEU A 99 3.08 4.68 -8.93
N SER A 100 2.27 4.47 -7.91
CA SER A 100 0.90 3.98 -7.98
C SER A 100 -0.13 4.92 -7.40
N GLU A 101 0.28 6.17 -7.05
CA GLU A 101 -0.69 7.18 -6.64
C GLU A 101 -1.79 7.28 -7.69
N GLY A 102 -2.94 6.75 -7.30
CA GLY A 102 -4.16 6.87 -8.05
C GLY A 102 -4.48 8.35 -8.25
N ARG A 103 -5.13 8.69 -9.34
CA ARG A 103 -5.68 10.03 -9.49
C ARG A 103 -6.89 10.17 -8.59
N SER A 104 -7.01 11.32 -7.95
CA SER A 104 -8.31 11.70 -7.35
C SER A 104 -9.40 11.58 -8.41
N VAL A 105 -10.53 10.99 -8.06
CA VAL A 105 -11.66 10.83 -8.97
C VAL A 105 -12.33 12.19 -9.18
N GLU A 106 -12.03 12.85 -10.30
CA GLU A 106 -12.62 14.15 -10.66
C GLU A 106 -14.03 14.01 -11.24
N ASP A 107 -14.36 12.86 -11.86
CA ASP A 107 -15.69 12.59 -12.39
C ASP A 107 -16.68 12.39 -11.26
N ILE A 108 -17.56 13.37 -11.06
CA ILE A 108 -18.58 13.39 -10.02
C ILE A 108 -19.54 12.19 -10.17
N ARG A 109 -19.90 11.83 -11.39
CA ARG A 109 -20.79 10.68 -11.64
C ARG A 109 -20.13 9.37 -11.21
N ARG A 110 -18.87 9.18 -11.57
CA ARG A 110 -18.10 7.98 -11.20
C ARG A 110 -17.91 7.90 -9.68
N ARG A 111 -17.57 9.03 -9.07
CA ARG A 111 -17.44 9.11 -7.60
C ARG A 111 -18.76 8.74 -6.91
N GLN A 112 -19.90 9.21 -7.42
CA GLN A 112 -21.20 8.87 -6.87
C GLN A 112 -21.51 7.38 -6.99
N LEU A 113 -21.24 6.75 -8.14
CA LEU A 113 -21.42 5.30 -8.33
C LEU A 113 -20.60 4.47 -7.35
N ILE A 114 -19.35 4.88 -7.08
CA ILE A 114 -18.48 4.19 -6.13
C ILE A 114 -19.02 4.36 -4.71
N LEU A 115 -19.44 5.57 -4.32
CA LEU A 115 -20.03 5.81 -3.00
C LEU A 115 -21.32 5.01 -2.80
N ASP A 116 -22.20 4.95 -3.81
CA ASP A 116 -23.44 4.17 -3.78
C ASP A 116 -23.13 2.67 -3.62
N PHE A 117 -22.10 2.17 -4.31
CA PHE A 117 -21.66 0.78 -4.16
C PHE A 117 -21.14 0.50 -2.74
N VAL A 118 -20.29 1.37 -2.21
CA VAL A 118 -19.74 1.25 -0.83
C VAL A 118 -20.86 1.29 0.21
N GLU A 119 -21.88 2.14 0.00
CA GLU A 119 -23.04 2.21 0.88
C GLU A 119 -23.91 0.94 0.80
N ASN A 120 -24.11 0.39 -0.41
CA ASN A 120 -24.79 -0.89 -0.59
C ASN A 120 -23.99 -2.04 0.06
N PHE A 121 -22.67 -2.02 -0.06
CA PHE A 121 -21.79 -2.98 0.59
C PHE A 121 -21.88 -2.93 2.11
N ARG A 122 -21.88 -1.73 2.71
CA ARG A 122 -22.15 -1.52 4.14
C ARG A 122 -23.52 -2.06 4.55
N THR A 123 -24.55 -1.72 3.77
CA THR A 123 -25.93 -2.12 4.01
C THR A 123 -26.10 -3.64 3.97
N ALA A 124 -25.37 -4.33 3.09
CA ALA A 124 -25.39 -5.80 3.02
C ALA A 124 -24.92 -6.45 4.33
N TYR A 125 -23.90 -5.92 4.99
CA TYR A 125 -23.51 -6.40 6.33
C TYR A 125 -24.61 -6.17 7.36
N ASN A 126 -25.19 -4.98 7.40
CA ASN A 126 -26.23 -4.64 8.36
C ASN A 126 -27.50 -5.48 8.18
N ARG A 127 -27.82 -5.85 6.95
CA ARG A 127 -28.94 -6.73 6.58
C ARG A 127 -28.61 -8.22 6.59
N ARG A 128 -27.32 -8.57 6.78
CA ARG A 128 -26.81 -9.95 6.69
C ARG A 128 -27.05 -10.57 5.32
N ASP A 129 -26.97 -9.75 4.26
CA ASP A 129 -27.22 -10.18 2.90
C ASP A 129 -25.97 -10.86 2.31
N LEU A 130 -25.83 -12.15 2.60
CA LEU A 130 -24.74 -12.96 2.07
C LEU A 130 -24.81 -13.12 0.55
N SER A 131 -26.01 -13.08 -0.04
CA SER A 131 -26.17 -13.24 -1.49
C SER A 131 -25.57 -12.05 -2.21
N PHE A 132 -25.81 -10.82 -1.74
CA PHE A 132 -25.16 -9.64 -2.28
C PHE A 132 -23.64 -9.70 -2.09
N LEU A 133 -23.16 -10.03 -0.90
CA LEU A 133 -21.73 -10.12 -0.61
C LEU A 133 -21.04 -11.17 -1.50
N GLU A 134 -21.70 -12.31 -1.76
CA GLU A 134 -21.18 -13.34 -2.67
C GLU A 134 -21.06 -12.83 -4.12
N GLN A 135 -22.02 -12.03 -4.58
CA GLN A 135 -22.02 -11.48 -5.95
C GLN A 135 -20.96 -10.42 -6.16
N VAL A 136 -20.70 -9.55 -5.18
CA VAL A 136 -19.78 -8.43 -5.35
C VAL A 136 -18.30 -8.79 -5.17
N PHE A 137 -17.98 -9.93 -4.57
CA PHE A 137 -16.60 -10.41 -4.52
C PHE A 137 -16.25 -11.23 -5.77
N SER A 138 -15.11 -10.94 -6.39
CA SER A 138 -14.51 -11.80 -7.41
C SER A 138 -14.27 -13.22 -6.84
N ASP A 139 -14.37 -14.25 -7.68
CA ASP A 139 -14.08 -15.62 -7.26
C ASP A 139 -12.62 -15.82 -6.81
N GLN A 140 -11.73 -14.98 -7.33
CA GLN A 140 -10.31 -14.93 -6.95
C GLN A 140 -9.99 -13.81 -5.95
N ALA A 141 -10.99 -13.23 -5.30
CA ALA A 141 -10.78 -12.13 -4.39
C ALA A 141 -9.78 -12.46 -3.28
N LEU A 142 -8.82 -11.57 -3.09
CA LEU A 142 -7.85 -11.61 -1.99
C LEU A 142 -8.44 -10.88 -0.78
N ILE A 143 -8.64 -11.60 0.31
CA ILE A 143 -9.13 -11.02 1.54
C ILE A 143 -8.06 -11.14 2.62
N ILE A 144 -7.64 -10.00 3.18
CA ILE A 144 -6.61 -9.90 4.20
C ILE A 144 -7.24 -9.34 5.47
N VAL A 145 -7.06 -10.05 6.58
CA VAL A 145 -7.57 -9.60 7.88
C VAL A 145 -6.41 -9.55 8.88
N GLY A 146 -6.17 -8.37 9.44
CA GLY A 146 -5.22 -8.17 10.52
C GLY A 146 -5.77 -8.76 11.83
N ARG A 147 -4.95 -9.50 12.53
CA ARG A 147 -5.25 -10.04 13.85
C ARG A 147 -4.15 -9.64 14.82
N VAL A 148 -4.50 -9.04 15.94
CA VAL A 148 -3.54 -8.73 16.99
C VAL A 148 -3.13 -10.03 17.71
N VAL A 149 -1.84 -10.28 17.78
CA VAL A 149 -1.24 -11.42 18.48
C VAL A 149 -0.25 -10.90 19.54
N GLU A 150 -0.28 -11.51 20.72
CA GLU A 150 0.72 -11.26 21.77
C GLU A 150 1.89 -12.20 21.55
N ARG A 151 3.07 -11.65 21.24
CA ARG A 151 4.33 -12.42 21.30
C ARG A 151 4.94 -12.28 22.67
N GLN A 152 5.08 -13.36 23.40
CA GLN A 152 5.97 -13.45 24.54
C GLN A 152 7.40 -13.56 23.98
N GLN A 153 8.21 -12.56 24.22
CA GLN A 153 9.64 -12.73 24.03
C GLN A 153 10.15 -13.65 25.14
N ASP A 154 10.56 -14.86 24.77
CA ASP A 154 11.40 -15.72 25.60
C ASP A 154 12.80 -15.10 25.69
N SER A 155 12.94 -13.98 26.35
CA SER A 155 14.24 -13.48 26.77
C SER A 155 14.62 -14.19 28.06
N ALA A 156 15.40 -15.24 27.92
CA ALA A 156 16.21 -15.80 28.99
C ALA A 156 17.27 -14.78 29.39
N ASP A 157 16.86 -13.68 29.98
CA ASP A 157 17.77 -12.70 30.58
C ASP A 157 17.80 -12.92 32.12
N LEU A 158 18.97 -13.29 32.60
CA LEU A 158 19.28 -13.64 33.98
C LEU A 158 19.10 -12.49 34.99
N LEU A 159 18.47 -11.39 34.61
CA LEU A 159 18.32 -10.17 35.43
C LEU A 159 16.85 -9.68 35.56
N GLY A 160 15.87 -10.58 35.62
CA GLY A 160 14.60 -10.29 36.30
C GLY A 160 13.82 -9.04 35.83
N THR A 161 13.92 -8.61 34.58
CA THR A 161 13.11 -7.55 34.05
C THR A 161 11.85 -8.18 33.43
N THR A 162 10.68 -7.79 33.95
CA THR A 162 9.36 -8.16 33.50
C THR A 162 9.26 -8.17 31.98
N GLY A 163 8.98 -9.34 31.39
CA GLY A 163 8.79 -9.50 29.96
C GLY A 163 7.70 -8.53 29.45
N ARG A 164 8.08 -7.61 28.58
CA ARG A 164 7.11 -6.84 27.80
C ARG A 164 6.52 -7.78 26.75
N SER A 165 5.22 -8.02 26.81
CA SER A 165 4.49 -8.60 25.69
C SER A 165 4.42 -7.52 24.59
N GLU A 166 4.98 -7.78 23.46
CA GLU A 166 4.88 -6.91 22.27
C GLU A 166 3.68 -7.40 21.46
N GLN A 167 2.71 -6.52 21.24
CA GLN A 167 1.54 -6.82 20.42
C GLN A 167 1.90 -6.55 18.97
N GLU A 168 1.71 -7.53 18.10
CA GLU A 168 2.01 -7.47 16.66
C GLU A 168 0.77 -7.83 15.85
N ILE A 169 0.65 -7.28 14.64
CA ILE A 169 -0.43 -7.64 13.72
C ILE A 169 0.01 -8.80 12.84
N GLU A 170 -0.72 -9.89 12.92
CA GLU A 170 -0.63 -11.01 11.99
C GLU A 170 -1.66 -10.82 10.87
N TYR A 171 -1.23 -10.83 9.61
CA TYR A 171 -2.10 -10.72 8.45
C TYR A 171 -2.50 -12.09 7.92
N ILE A 172 -3.78 -12.42 8.05
CA ILE A 172 -4.34 -13.68 7.60
C ILE A 172 -4.98 -13.49 6.23
N ARG A 173 -4.50 -14.23 5.23
CA ARG A 173 -5.10 -14.26 3.89
C ARG A 173 -6.23 -15.30 3.86
N ARG A 174 -7.33 -14.96 3.20
CA ARG A 174 -8.50 -15.82 3.03
C ARG A 174 -8.99 -15.76 1.59
N THR A 175 -9.55 -16.88 1.15
CA THR A 175 -10.34 -16.94 -0.07
C THR A 175 -11.74 -16.33 0.16
N LYS A 176 -12.45 -15.99 -0.92
CA LYS A 176 -13.86 -15.58 -0.88
C LYS A 176 -14.72 -16.58 -0.09
N GLY A 177 -14.57 -17.89 -0.38
CA GLY A 177 -15.35 -18.95 0.28
C GLY A 177 -15.15 -19.00 1.79
N GLU A 178 -13.89 -18.97 2.25
CA GLU A 178 -13.56 -18.97 3.69
C GLU A 178 -14.09 -17.73 4.40
N TYR A 179 -14.04 -16.58 3.73
CA TYR A 179 -14.56 -15.34 4.27
C TYR A 179 -16.08 -15.35 4.43
N LEU A 180 -16.80 -15.75 3.40
CA LEU A 180 -18.27 -15.84 3.43
C LEU A 180 -18.77 -16.88 4.44
N GLU A 181 -18.08 -18.01 4.61
CA GLU A 181 -18.41 -19.01 5.62
C GLU A 181 -18.27 -18.46 7.04
N ARG A 182 -17.20 -17.67 7.29
CA ARG A 182 -17.08 -16.96 8.58
C ARG A 182 -18.19 -15.95 8.79
N LEU A 183 -18.51 -15.15 7.76
CA LEU A 183 -19.61 -14.19 7.85
C LEU A 183 -20.95 -14.89 8.14
N ARG A 184 -21.22 -16.03 7.48
CA ARG A 184 -22.42 -16.83 7.75
C ARG A 184 -22.50 -17.24 9.22
N SER A 185 -21.38 -17.69 9.78
CA SER A 185 -21.29 -18.07 11.19
C SER A 185 -21.50 -16.88 12.12
N VAL A 186 -20.89 -15.73 11.82
CA VAL A 186 -21.08 -14.48 12.59
C VAL A 186 -22.53 -14.03 12.53
N PHE A 187 -23.12 -13.95 11.32
CA PHE A 187 -24.49 -13.52 11.10
C PHE A 187 -25.51 -14.38 11.83
N ALA A 188 -25.24 -15.69 11.98
CA ALA A 188 -26.09 -16.61 12.73
C ALA A 188 -25.95 -16.47 14.24
N SER A 189 -24.80 -16.05 14.75
CA SER A 189 -24.49 -16.04 16.18
C SER A 189 -24.86 -14.73 16.90
N VAL A 190 -25.00 -13.61 16.17
CA VAL A 190 -25.23 -12.29 16.79
C VAL A 190 -26.68 -11.83 16.68
N ARG A 191 -27.16 -11.08 17.67
CA ARG A 191 -28.53 -10.54 17.68
C ARG A 191 -28.71 -9.38 16.72
N PHE A 192 -27.72 -8.49 16.67
CA PHE A 192 -27.68 -7.35 15.76
C PHE A 192 -26.28 -7.16 15.20
N ILE A 193 -26.20 -6.47 14.09
CA ILE A 193 -24.97 -5.98 13.47
C ILE A 193 -25.22 -4.53 13.10
N ASP A 194 -24.28 -3.67 13.47
CA ASP A 194 -24.24 -2.27 13.08
C ASP A 194 -22.83 -1.98 12.53
N VAL A 195 -22.75 -1.74 11.23
CA VAL A 195 -21.52 -1.40 10.50
C VAL A 195 -21.64 0.02 10.03
N GLY A 196 -20.71 0.86 10.47
CA GLY A 196 -20.52 2.22 9.99
C GLY A 196 -19.28 2.34 9.13
N PHE A 197 -19.34 3.17 8.07
CA PHE A 197 -18.19 3.57 7.26
C PHE A 197 -17.99 5.07 7.35
N ASP A 198 -16.74 5.49 7.50
CA ASP A 198 -16.34 6.90 7.61
C ASP A 198 -15.01 7.13 6.93
N GLN A 199 -14.59 8.38 6.75
CA GLN A 199 -13.31 8.77 6.17
C GLN A 199 -13.03 8.06 4.82
N ILE A 200 -14.01 8.10 3.90
CA ILE A 200 -13.92 7.41 2.61
C ILE A 200 -13.03 8.22 1.67
N ASP A 201 -11.93 7.62 1.26
CA ASP A 201 -11.05 8.12 0.21
C ASP A 201 -11.11 7.21 -1.02
N ILE A 202 -11.13 7.82 -2.22
CA ILE A 202 -11.30 7.12 -3.50
C ILE A 202 -10.21 7.55 -4.45
N MET A 203 -9.40 6.58 -4.89
CA MET A 203 -8.31 6.78 -5.83
C MET A 203 -8.53 5.91 -7.07
N GLN A 204 -8.38 6.52 -8.25
CA GLN A 204 -8.42 5.80 -9.53
C GLN A 204 -7.05 5.20 -9.83
N HIS A 205 -7.01 3.94 -10.30
CA HIS A 205 -5.78 3.31 -10.71
C HIS A 205 -5.19 3.99 -11.96
N LEU A 206 -3.87 4.28 -11.96
CA LEU A 206 -3.22 5.03 -13.04
C LEU A 206 -3.24 4.30 -14.41
N ARG A 207 -3.18 2.98 -14.37
CA ARG A 207 -3.07 2.12 -15.57
C ARG A 207 -4.42 1.60 -16.06
N TYR A 208 -5.36 1.40 -15.16
CA TYR A 208 -6.68 0.83 -15.45
C TYR A 208 -7.76 1.83 -15.05
N GLU A 209 -8.35 2.49 -16.06
CA GLU A 209 -9.27 3.62 -15.87
C GLU A 209 -10.55 3.26 -15.11
N ASP A 210 -10.96 1.99 -15.13
CA ASP A 210 -12.16 1.50 -14.44
C ASP A 210 -11.85 0.75 -13.13
N VAL A 211 -10.63 0.83 -12.61
CA VAL A 211 -10.24 0.21 -11.36
C VAL A 211 -9.96 1.28 -10.31
N TYR A 212 -10.53 1.09 -9.12
CA TYR A 212 -10.46 2.06 -8.03
C TYR A 212 -10.04 1.40 -6.72
N GLY A 213 -9.17 2.10 -5.99
CA GLY A 213 -8.89 1.82 -4.59
C GLY A 213 -9.80 2.68 -3.71
N VAL A 214 -10.45 2.08 -2.75
CA VAL A 214 -11.27 2.78 -1.75
C VAL A 214 -10.73 2.44 -0.38
N THR A 215 -10.22 3.45 0.32
CA THR A 215 -9.81 3.35 1.72
C THR A 215 -10.88 3.98 2.59
N LEU A 216 -11.23 3.32 3.68
CA LEU A 216 -12.24 3.83 4.61
C LEU A 216 -12.01 3.31 6.04
N LYS A 217 -12.56 4.03 7.00
CA LYS A 217 -12.60 3.60 8.39
C LYS A 217 -13.93 2.87 8.65
N GLN A 218 -13.84 1.64 9.16
CA GLN A 218 -15.00 0.84 9.55
C GLN A 218 -15.14 0.80 11.06
N ALA A 219 -16.35 1.07 11.56
CA ALA A 219 -16.78 0.67 12.89
C ALA A 219 -17.68 -0.56 12.76
N TRP A 220 -17.36 -1.62 13.51
CA TRP A 220 -18.15 -2.85 13.55
C TRP A 220 -18.67 -3.06 14.97
N ARG A 221 -19.98 -3.18 15.14
CA ARG A 221 -20.64 -3.40 16.43
C ARG A 221 -21.63 -4.55 16.35
N THR A 222 -21.60 -5.40 17.35
CA THR A 222 -22.54 -6.52 17.51
C THR A 222 -23.00 -6.60 18.96
N SER A 223 -23.86 -7.59 19.28
CA SER A 223 -24.35 -7.84 20.64
C SER A 223 -23.28 -8.24 21.68
N GLY A 224 -22.07 -8.55 21.27
CA GLY A 224 -21.00 -8.99 22.19
C GLY A 224 -19.59 -8.62 21.76
N TYR A 225 -19.46 -7.82 20.68
CA TYR A 225 -18.16 -7.46 20.14
C TYR A 225 -18.23 -6.11 19.38
N SER A 226 -17.20 -5.30 19.54
CA SER A 226 -17.02 -4.09 18.73
C SER A 226 -15.56 -3.91 18.40
N ASP A 227 -15.28 -3.43 17.20
CA ASP A 227 -13.95 -3.01 16.75
C ASP A 227 -14.02 -1.82 15.79
N GLU A 228 -12.87 -1.19 15.59
CA GLU A 228 -12.65 -0.20 14.55
C GLU A 228 -11.39 -0.56 13.77
N GLY A 229 -11.46 -0.40 12.45
CA GLY A 229 -10.36 -0.74 11.58
C GLY A 229 -10.41 0.03 10.27
N TYR A 230 -9.27 0.11 9.60
CA TYR A 230 -9.20 0.56 8.21
C TYR A 230 -9.51 -0.58 7.26
N ILE A 231 -10.31 -0.28 6.25
CA ILE A 231 -10.56 -1.17 5.12
C ILE A 231 -9.96 -0.53 3.87
N PHE A 232 -9.32 -1.36 3.07
CA PHE A 232 -9.04 -1.04 1.67
C PHE A 232 -9.83 -2.01 0.78
N LEU A 233 -10.46 -1.46 -0.26
CA LEU A 233 -11.17 -2.21 -1.30
C LEU A 233 -10.55 -1.87 -2.65
N LEU A 234 -10.20 -2.90 -3.43
CA LEU A 234 -9.89 -2.76 -4.84
C LEU A 234 -11.12 -3.16 -5.66
N ILE A 235 -11.72 -2.18 -6.35
CA ILE A 235 -13.00 -2.36 -7.03
C ILE A 235 -12.81 -2.17 -8.54
N ASP A 236 -13.31 -3.11 -9.32
CA ASP A 236 -13.32 -3.11 -10.77
C ASP A 236 -14.71 -2.71 -11.29
N TYR A 237 -14.75 -1.66 -12.09
CA TYR A 237 -15.94 -1.10 -12.73
C TYR A 237 -15.94 -1.27 -14.25
N ARG A 238 -15.16 -2.20 -14.81
CA ARG A 238 -15.21 -2.52 -16.24
C ARG A 238 -16.63 -2.92 -16.67
N ASP A 239 -17.37 -3.55 -15.78
CA ASP A 239 -18.83 -3.69 -15.88
C ASP A 239 -19.49 -2.80 -14.80
N GLU A 240 -20.01 -1.63 -15.21
CA GLU A 240 -20.69 -0.71 -14.28
C GLU A 240 -21.97 -1.31 -13.65
N ALA A 241 -22.60 -2.27 -14.32
CA ALA A 241 -23.81 -2.92 -13.81
C ALA A 241 -23.49 -4.00 -12.75
N ALA A 242 -22.27 -4.53 -12.76
CA ALA A 242 -21.81 -5.58 -11.88
C ALA A 242 -20.38 -5.32 -11.37
N PRO A 243 -20.13 -4.25 -10.61
CA PRO A 243 -18.79 -3.96 -10.09
C PRO A 243 -18.32 -5.06 -9.12
N MET A 244 -17.03 -5.37 -9.17
CA MET A 244 -16.44 -6.49 -8.43
C MET A 244 -15.30 -6.05 -7.52
N ILE A 245 -15.26 -6.60 -6.30
CA ILE A 245 -14.16 -6.43 -5.35
C ILE A 245 -13.12 -7.53 -5.57
N HIS A 246 -11.91 -7.14 -5.95
CA HIS A 246 -10.77 -8.06 -6.11
C HIS A 246 -9.90 -8.15 -4.85
N VAL A 247 -9.82 -7.08 -4.08
CA VAL A 247 -9.08 -7.07 -2.81
C VAL A 247 -9.95 -6.44 -1.73
N ARG A 248 -9.96 -7.05 -0.55
CA ARG A 248 -10.47 -6.46 0.68
C ARG A 248 -9.48 -6.68 1.79
N THR A 249 -9.05 -5.61 2.44
CA THR A 249 -8.22 -5.71 3.65
C THR A 249 -9.00 -5.23 4.88
N TRP A 250 -8.49 -5.56 6.05
CA TRP A 250 -8.90 -4.99 7.30
C TRP A 250 -7.71 -4.91 8.26
N GLN A 251 -7.50 -3.75 8.87
CA GLN A 251 -6.41 -3.46 9.79
C GLN A 251 -6.96 -2.74 11.03
N PRO A 252 -6.64 -3.18 12.26
CA PRO A 252 -7.13 -2.53 13.47
C PRO A 252 -6.51 -1.13 13.63
N THR A 253 -7.32 -0.09 13.91
CA THR A 253 -6.86 1.30 14.02
C THR A 253 -5.88 1.54 15.18
N GLU A 254 -5.94 0.75 16.24
CA GLU A 254 -5.09 0.92 17.42
C GLU A 254 -3.62 0.56 17.18
N TYR A 255 -3.33 -0.18 16.11
CA TYR A 255 -2.02 -0.77 15.83
C TYR A 255 -1.43 -0.36 14.48
N VAL A 256 -2.12 0.50 13.73
CA VAL A 256 -1.72 0.91 12.38
C VAL A 256 -1.79 2.42 12.28
N THR A 257 -0.69 3.04 11.88
CA THR A 257 -0.68 4.46 11.53
C THR A 257 -1.33 4.70 10.16
N GLU A 258 -1.73 5.92 9.85
CA GLU A 258 -2.33 6.26 8.55
C GLU A 258 -1.41 5.91 7.37
N GLU A 259 -0.09 5.97 7.58
CA GLU A 259 0.93 5.64 6.57
C GLU A 259 1.06 4.12 6.31
N GLU A 260 0.61 3.28 7.25
CA GLU A 260 0.66 1.81 7.18
C GLU A 260 -0.65 1.19 6.69
N VAL A 261 -1.68 2.01 6.48
CA VAL A 261 -2.95 1.53 5.91
C VAL A 261 -2.73 1.05 4.49
N PHE A 262 -3.27 -0.13 4.16
CA PHE A 262 -3.21 -0.66 2.80
C PHE A 262 -3.83 0.31 1.81
N GLN A 263 -3.15 0.51 0.69
CA GLN A 263 -3.53 1.42 -0.37
C GLN A 263 -3.43 0.74 -1.74
N LEU A 264 -3.84 1.46 -2.78
CA LEU A 264 -3.84 0.96 -4.16
C LEU A 264 -2.48 0.43 -4.61
N GLY A 265 -1.39 1.07 -4.18
CA GLY A 265 -0.02 0.70 -4.53
C GLY A 265 0.51 -0.57 -3.89
N ASP A 266 -0.13 -1.07 -2.87
CA ASP A 266 0.29 -2.32 -2.21
C ASP A 266 -0.12 -3.57 -3.01
N PHE A 267 -0.94 -3.40 -4.07
CA PHE A 267 -1.51 -4.51 -4.84
C PHE A 267 -1.13 -4.40 -6.32
N THR A 268 -0.40 -5.40 -6.81
CA THR A 268 -0.14 -5.55 -8.24
C THR A 268 -1.34 -6.25 -8.87
N LEU A 269 -2.01 -5.57 -9.81
CA LEU A 269 -3.00 -6.21 -10.67
C LEU A 269 -2.26 -7.12 -11.65
N VAL A 270 -2.08 -8.37 -11.28
CA VAL A 270 -1.66 -9.42 -12.21
C VAL A 270 -2.92 -9.83 -12.95
N ASP A 271 -2.96 -9.59 -14.25
CA ASP A 271 -4.04 -9.84 -15.21
C ASP A 271 -5.27 -10.60 -14.65
N PHE A 272 -6.33 -9.84 -14.35
CA PHE A 272 -7.63 -10.40 -13.99
C PHE A 272 -8.48 -10.59 -15.25
#